data_7d8ade684d1566ec8e7e842f39d0e26e
#
_entry.id   7d8ade684d1566ec8e7e842f39d0e26e
#
_cell.length_a   1.000
_cell.length_b   1.000
_cell.length_c   1.000
_cell.angle_alpha   90.00
_cell.angle_beta   90.00
_cell.angle_gamma   90.00
#
_symmetry.space_group_name_H-M   'P 1'
#
loop_
_entity.id
_entity.type
_entity.pdbx_description
1 polymer ?
#
loop_
_entity_poly.entity_id
_entity_poly.type
_entity_poly.pdbx_seq_one_letter_code
_entity_poly.pdbx_strand_id
1 'polypeptide(L)'
;MSELWQQRGRDPLRGFRVLRIGLNPPREKLYDRINLRAREMFEHGLVKETEALLSRYGERKDVTALDSLGYRQATQLLRGELTLEQAIAAAQQGHRNYAKRQMTWFRREPEVDWLEGFGDDPAIAQQAAELVASRLPIERI
;
A
#
# COMPACT_ATOMS: atom_id res chain seq x y z
N MET A 1 4.12 -22.49 -3.39
CA MET A 1 5.16 -21.45 -3.56
C MET A 1 5.99 -21.86 -4.75
N SER A 2 6.15 -20.98 -5.75
CA SER A 2 6.85 -21.33 -6.98
C SER A 2 8.36 -21.48 -6.74
N GLU A 3 9.01 -22.43 -7.41
CA GLU A 3 10.46 -22.69 -7.37
C GLU A 3 11.31 -21.43 -7.66
N LEU A 4 10.77 -20.48 -8.42
CA LEU A 4 11.37 -19.18 -8.71
C LEU A 4 11.68 -18.34 -7.45
N TRP A 5 10.96 -18.55 -6.33
CA TRP A 5 11.24 -17.86 -5.06
C TRP A 5 12.42 -18.46 -4.29
N GLN A 6 12.75 -19.72 -4.53
CA GLN A 6 13.87 -20.41 -3.88
C GLN A 6 15.22 -20.11 -4.54
N GLN A 7 15.22 -19.66 -5.80
CA GLN A 7 16.43 -19.32 -6.57
C GLN A 7 16.86 -17.84 -6.47
N ARG A 8 16.21 -17.02 -5.64
CA ARG A 8 16.59 -15.61 -5.46
C ARG A 8 17.86 -15.42 -4.65
N GLY A 9 19.00 -15.63 -5.30
CA GLY A 9 20.12 -14.75 -5.09
C GLY A 9 19.71 -13.33 -5.53
N ARG A 10 20.09 -12.28 -4.77
CA ARG A 10 20.01 -10.89 -5.23
C ARG A 10 20.89 -10.76 -6.47
N ASP A 11 20.30 -10.94 -7.66
CA ASP A 11 20.99 -10.60 -8.90
C ASP A 11 20.77 -9.11 -9.14
N PRO A 12 21.76 -8.24 -8.82
CA PRO A 12 21.60 -6.82 -9.01
C PRO A 12 21.50 -6.52 -10.51
N LEU A 13 20.64 -5.59 -10.87
CA LEU A 13 20.57 -5.06 -12.22
C LEU A 13 21.96 -4.55 -12.64
N ARG A 14 22.58 -5.24 -13.60
CA ARG A 14 23.90 -4.86 -14.13
C ARG A 14 23.72 -3.92 -15.33
N GLY A 15 24.57 -2.90 -15.42
CA GLY A 15 24.53 -1.93 -16.52
C GLY A 15 23.44 -0.86 -16.36
N PHE A 16 22.78 -0.78 -15.21
CA PHE A 16 21.80 0.25 -14.90
C PHE A 16 22.28 1.12 -13.74
N ARG A 17 21.97 2.41 -13.84
CA ARG A 17 22.07 3.36 -12.74
C ARG A 17 20.68 3.47 -12.11
N VAL A 18 20.51 3.05 -10.87
CA VAL A 18 19.23 3.02 -10.17
C VAL A 18 19.17 4.17 -9.17
N LEU A 19 18.20 5.05 -9.34
CA LEU A 19 17.83 6.06 -8.35
C LEU A 19 16.61 5.55 -7.56
N ARG A 20 16.71 5.54 -6.24
CA ARG A 20 15.62 5.17 -5.33
C ARG A 20 15.16 6.40 -4.60
N ILE A 21 13.89 6.76 -4.77
CA ILE A 21 13.27 7.87 -4.06
C ILE A 21 12.20 7.28 -3.15
N GLY A 22 12.27 7.59 -1.86
CA GLY A 22 11.30 7.19 -0.86
C GLY A 22 10.48 8.38 -0.36
N LEU A 23 9.21 8.17 -0.07
CA LEU A 23 8.35 9.17 0.56
C LEU A 23 8.20 8.85 2.05
N ASN A 24 8.47 9.81 2.90
CA ASN A 24 8.35 9.71 4.35
C ASN A 24 7.43 10.82 4.90
N PRO A 25 6.11 10.74 4.65
CA PRO A 25 5.20 11.75 5.15
C PRO A 25 5.12 11.72 6.69
N PRO A 26 4.75 12.83 7.35
CA PRO A 26 4.51 12.86 8.78
C PRO A 26 3.50 11.78 9.18
N ARG A 27 3.87 10.96 10.18
CA ARG A 27 3.13 9.75 10.56
C ARG A 27 1.67 10.01 10.91
N GLU A 28 1.39 11.08 11.63
CA GLU A 28 0.02 11.46 12.02
C GLU A 28 -0.82 11.74 10.78
N LYS A 29 -0.32 12.58 9.87
CA LYS A 29 -1.01 12.90 8.61
C LYS A 29 -1.22 11.67 7.72
N LEU A 30 -0.26 10.73 7.71
CA LEU A 30 -0.43 9.46 7.00
C LEU A 30 -1.57 8.63 7.61
N TYR A 31 -1.62 8.57 8.95
CA TYR A 31 -2.67 7.82 9.64
C TYR A 31 -4.05 8.45 9.45
N ASP A 32 -4.15 9.77 9.43
CA ASP A 32 -5.40 10.47 9.12
C ASP A 32 -5.91 10.14 7.72
N ARG A 33 -5.03 10.18 6.71
CA ARG A 33 -5.39 9.77 5.33
C ARG A 33 -5.80 8.30 5.24
N ILE A 34 -5.09 7.41 5.93
CA ILE A 34 -5.43 5.98 6.00
C ILE A 34 -6.82 5.79 6.63
N ASN A 35 -7.09 6.47 7.74
CA ASN A 35 -8.35 6.36 8.45
C ASN A 35 -9.53 6.87 7.61
N LEU A 36 -9.36 8.04 6.96
CA LEU A 36 -10.35 8.61 6.06
C LEU A 36 -10.65 7.66 4.89
N ARG A 37 -9.60 7.22 4.18
CA ARG A 37 -9.75 6.32 3.05
C ARG A 37 -10.43 5.00 3.42
N ALA A 38 -10.08 4.42 4.56
CA ALA A 38 -10.72 3.19 5.02
C ALA A 38 -12.22 3.39 5.27
N ARG A 39 -12.64 4.52 5.88
CA ARG A 39 -14.05 4.86 6.06
C ARG A 39 -14.76 5.05 4.73
N GLU A 40 -14.21 5.85 3.85
CA GLU A 40 -14.75 6.11 2.51
C GLU A 40 -14.98 4.83 1.70
N MET A 41 -14.08 3.84 1.79
CA MET A 41 -14.26 2.56 1.12
C MET A 41 -15.56 1.86 1.56
N PHE A 42 -15.87 1.85 2.85
CA PHE A 42 -17.12 1.26 3.38
C PHE A 42 -18.36 2.07 2.97
N GLU A 43 -18.26 3.39 2.95
CA GLU A 43 -19.37 4.29 2.58
C GLU A 43 -19.65 4.27 1.08
N HIS A 44 -18.64 4.03 0.22
CA HIS A 44 -18.72 4.16 -1.23
C HIS A 44 -18.69 2.84 -2.01
N GLY A 45 -19.03 1.72 -1.38
CA GLY A 45 -19.37 0.53 -2.15
C GLY A 45 -18.60 -0.75 -1.83
N LEU A 46 -17.58 -0.75 -0.98
CA LEU A 46 -16.83 -1.95 -0.60
C LEU A 46 -17.73 -3.10 -0.12
N VAL A 47 -18.76 -2.78 0.66
CA VAL A 47 -19.69 -3.80 1.20
C VAL A 47 -20.49 -4.46 0.09
N LYS A 48 -21.05 -3.68 -0.85
CA LYS A 48 -21.80 -4.20 -2.01
C LYS A 48 -20.90 -5.01 -2.94
N GLU A 49 -19.68 -4.55 -3.17
CA GLU A 49 -18.69 -5.28 -3.98
C GLU A 49 -18.35 -6.61 -3.32
N THR A 50 -18.12 -6.62 -2.01
CA THR A 50 -17.83 -7.85 -1.26
C THR A 50 -19.01 -8.82 -1.33
N GLU A 51 -20.24 -8.35 -1.17
CA GLU A 51 -21.44 -9.16 -1.28
C GLU A 51 -21.56 -9.81 -2.65
N ALA A 52 -21.33 -9.05 -3.73
CA ALA A 52 -21.33 -9.57 -5.09
C ALA A 52 -20.24 -10.61 -5.33
N LEU A 53 -19.04 -10.40 -4.78
CA LEU A 53 -17.94 -11.37 -4.87
C LEU A 53 -18.24 -12.65 -4.09
N LEU A 54 -18.80 -12.54 -2.89
CA LEU A 54 -19.22 -13.71 -2.09
C LEU A 54 -20.33 -14.48 -2.79
N SER A 55 -21.30 -13.80 -3.39
CA SER A 55 -22.38 -14.44 -4.15
C SER A 55 -21.86 -15.20 -5.37
N ARG A 56 -20.82 -14.67 -6.04
CA ARG A 56 -20.26 -15.28 -7.26
C ARG A 56 -19.30 -16.42 -6.99
N TYR A 57 -18.46 -16.28 -5.96
CA TYR A 57 -17.36 -17.22 -5.71
C TYR A 57 -17.60 -18.08 -4.47
N GLY A 58 -18.57 -17.75 -3.63
CA GLY A 58 -18.84 -18.44 -2.37
C GLY A 58 -17.70 -18.32 -1.37
N GLU A 59 -17.70 -19.24 -0.41
CA GLU A 59 -16.63 -19.32 0.59
C GLU A 59 -15.45 -20.18 0.09
N ARG A 60 -15.09 -20.04 -1.15
CA ARG A 60 -13.95 -20.78 -1.72
C ARG A 60 -12.65 -20.33 -1.04
N LYS A 61 -11.97 -21.27 -0.38
CA LYS A 61 -10.70 -21.04 0.33
C LYS A 61 -9.53 -20.64 -0.60
N ASP A 62 -9.69 -20.79 -1.91
CA ASP A 62 -8.72 -20.41 -2.92
C ASP A 62 -8.83 -18.95 -3.37
N VAL A 63 -9.89 -18.23 -2.97
CA VAL A 63 -10.06 -16.80 -3.26
C VAL A 63 -9.41 -15.96 -2.16
N THR A 64 -8.08 -15.94 -2.14
CA THR A 64 -7.27 -15.22 -1.14
C THR A 64 -7.49 -13.71 -1.14
N ALA A 65 -8.04 -13.14 -2.22
CA ALA A 65 -8.34 -11.71 -2.31
C ALA A 65 -9.35 -11.26 -1.25
N LEU A 66 -10.33 -12.09 -0.91
CA LEU A 66 -11.33 -11.81 0.14
C LEU A 66 -10.73 -11.78 1.56
N ASP A 67 -9.53 -12.32 1.74
CA ASP A 67 -8.78 -12.24 3.01
C ASP A 67 -7.96 -10.96 3.14
N SER A 68 -7.93 -10.12 2.11
CA SER A 68 -7.20 -8.86 2.16
C SER A 68 -7.90 -7.83 3.05
N LEU A 69 -7.14 -6.80 3.44
CA LEU A 69 -7.65 -5.72 4.26
C LEU A 69 -8.80 -4.99 3.54
N GLY A 70 -9.86 -4.70 4.28
CA GLY A 70 -11.10 -4.16 3.77
C GLY A 70 -12.12 -5.27 3.45
N TYR A 71 -11.83 -6.16 2.52
CA TYR A 71 -12.75 -7.28 2.18
C TYR A 71 -13.02 -8.21 3.36
N ARG A 72 -11.99 -8.56 4.14
CA ARG A 72 -12.17 -9.36 5.35
C ARG A 72 -13.16 -8.73 6.32
N GLN A 73 -13.00 -7.44 6.61
CA GLN A 73 -13.88 -6.71 7.51
C GLN A 73 -15.29 -6.52 6.94
N ALA A 74 -15.40 -6.29 5.63
CA ALA A 74 -16.68 -6.24 4.95
C ALA A 74 -17.41 -7.60 4.96
N THR A 75 -16.67 -8.70 4.82
CA THR A 75 -17.22 -10.07 4.97
C THR A 75 -17.73 -10.30 6.38
N GLN A 76 -16.98 -9.90 7.42
CA GLN A 76 -17.40 -10.02 8.82
C GLN A 76 -18.65 -9.17 9.12
N LEU A 77 -18.73 -7.97 8.52
CA LEU A 77 -19.94 -7.14 8.60
C LEU A 77 -21.15 -7.84 7.96
N LEU A 78 -21.01 -8.38 6.75
CA LEU A 78 -22.07 -9.10 6.04
C LEU A 78 -22.54 -10.37 6.79
N ARG A 79 -21.67 -11.00 7.54
CA ARG A 79 -22.00 -12.14 8.42
C ARG A 79 -22.61 -11.73 9.77
N GLY A 80 -22.71 -10.43 10.05
CA GLY A 80 -23.19 -9.94 11.35
C GLY A 80 -22.22 -10.14 12.52
N GLU A 81 -20.95 -10.47 12.24
CA GLU A 81 -19.90 -10.64 13.24
C GLU A 81 -19.40 -9.29 13.79
N LEU A 82 -19.45 -8.24 12.96
CA LEU A 82 -19.08 -6.88 13.30
C LEU A 82 -20.20 -5.90 12.93
N THR A 83 -20.33 -4.82 13.69
CA THR A 83 -21.09 -3.65 13.25
C THR A 83 -20.30 -2.87 12.21
N LEU A 84 -20.95 -1.96 11.47
CA LEU A 84 -20.27 -1.11 10.48
C LEU A 84 -19.10 -0.34 11.09
N GLU A 85 -19.30 0.30 12.25
CA GLU A 85 -18.23 1.06 12.92
C GLU A 85 -17.08 0.17 13.40
N GLN A 86 -17.38 -1.05 13.86
CA GLN A 86 -16.36 -2.02 14.24
C GLN A 86 -15.56 -2.49 13.02
N ALA A 87 -16.21 -2.75 11.88
CA ALA A 87 -15.57 -3.14 10.64
C ALA A 87 -14.64 -2.03 10.12
N ILE A 88 -15.11 -0.78 10.12
CA ILE A 88 -14.31 0.40 9.75
C ILE A 88 -13.09 0.53 10.67
N ALA A 89 -13.28 0.48 11.99
CA ALA A 89 -12.20 0.61 12.96
C ALA A 89 -11.14 -0.50 12.80
N ALA A 90 -11.57 -1.73 12.56
CA ALA A 90 -10.68 -2.86 12.32
C ALA A 90 -9.90 -2.71 11.02
N ALA A 91 -10.55 -2.22 9.94
CA ALA A 91 -9.88 -1.93 8.67
C ALA A 91 -8.84 -0.82 8.83
N GLN A 92 -9.19 0.30 9.48
CA GLN A 92 -8.28 1.40 9.79
C GLN A 92 -7.03 0.91 10.53
N GLN A 93 -7.22 0.11 11.58
CA GLN A 93 -6.12 -0.45 12.35
C GLN A 93 -5.24 -1.37 11.50
N GLY A 94 -5.86 -2.22 10.68
CA GLY A 94 -5.14 -3.11 9.77
C GLY A 94 -4.27 -2.35 8.77
N HIS A 95 -4.81 -1.30 8.14
CA HIS A 95 -4.09 -0.46 7.20
C HIS A 95 -2.95 0.32 7.86
N ARG A 96 -3.14 0.86 9.08
CA ARG A 96 -2.04 1.51 9.84
C ARG A 96 -0.91 0.53 10.16
N ASN A 97 -1.25 -0.68 10.59
CA ASN A 97 -0.26 -1.73 10.87
C ASN A 97 0.50 -2.14 9.59
N TYR A 98 -0.20 -2.19 8.45
CA TYR A 98 0.42 -2.48 7.17
C TYR A 98 1.40 -1.37 6.76
N ALA A 99 0.98 -0.10 6.84
CA ALA A 99 1.85 1.05 6.58
C ALA A 99 3.10 1.06 7.47
N LYS A 100 2.95 0.76 8.77
CA LYS A 100 4.09 0.63 9.69
C LYS A 100 5.08 -0.46 9.24
N ARG A 101 4.59 -1.64 8.80
CA ARG A 101 5.45 -2.71 8.29
C ARG A 101 6.16 -2.30 7.01
N GLN A 102 5.44 -1.63 6.07
CA GLN A 102 6.05 -1.11 4.84
C GLN A 102 7.20 -0.15 5.15
N MET A 103 7.00 0.84 6.02
CA MET A 103 8.04 1.78 6.40
C MET A 103 9.24 1.10 7.08
N THR A 104 9.00 0.11 7.93
CA THR A 104 10.07 -0.68 8.54
C THR A 104 10.88 -1.44 7.51
N TRP A 105 10.23 -1.95 6.47
CA TRP A 105 10.89 -2.67 5.38
C TRP A 105 11.66 -1.71 4.48
N PHE A 106 11.04 -0.63 4.01
CA PHE A 106 11.67 0.35 3.12
C PHE A 106 12.87 1.05 3.74
N ARG A 107 12.86 1.32 5.05
CA ARG A 107 14.02 1.91 5.75
C ARG A 107 15.26 1.02 5.77
N ARG A 108 15.13 -0.27 5.42
CA ARG A 108 16.27 -1.19 5.27
C ARG A 108 16.84 -1.21 3.87
N GLU A 109 16.15 -0.59 2.91
CA GLU A 109 16.64 -0.48 1.55
C GLU A 109 17.82 0.50 1.54
N PRO A 110 18.98 0.10 0.94
CA PRO A 110 20.15 0.97 0.84
C PRO A 110 19.92 2.07 -0.21
N GLU A 111 20.62 3.17 -0.03
CA GLU A 111 20.73 4.24 -1.04
C GLU A 111 19.37 4.79 -1.48
N VAL A 112 18.50 5.11 -0.54
CA VAL A 112 17.21 5.75 -0.78
C VAL A 112 17.32 7.23 -0.42
N ASP A 113 17.04 8.10 -1.39
CA ASP A 113 16.84 9.54 -1.15
C ASP A 113 15.42 9.75 -0.61
N TRP A 114 15.27 10.14 0.65
CA TRP A 114 13.99 10.30 1.31
C TRP A 114 13.46 11.72 1.20
N LEU A 115 12.20 11.87 0.76
CA LEU A 115 11.47 13.12 0.71
C LEU A 115 10.39 13.14 1.81
N GLU A 116 10.37 14.22 2.58
CA GLU A 116 9.49 14.38 3.74
C GLU A 116 8.13 14.96 3.33
N GLY A 117 7.27 14.12 2.75
CA GLY A 117 5.94 14.53 2.31
C GLY A 117 5.19 13.46 1.52
N PHE A 118 4.05 13.88 0.99
CA PHE A 118 3.20 13.04 0.14
C PHE A 118 3.50 13.27 -1.33
N GLY A 119 3.31 12.24 -2.16
CA GLY A 119 3.57 12.33 -3.60
C GLY A 119 2.60 13.22 -4.39
N ASP A 120 1.47 13.61 -3.80
CA ASP A 120 0.51 14.57 -4.35
C ASP A 120 0.82 16.03 -3.99
N ASP A 121 1.86 16.28 -3.19
CA ASP A 121 2.37 17.62 -2.90
C ASP A 121 3.26 18.11 -4.05
N PRO A 122 2.93 19.25 -4.72
CA PRO A 122 3.73 19.80 -5.81
C PRO A 122 5.19 20.08 -5.43
N ALA A 123 5.46 20.45 -4.17
CA ALA A 123 6.82 20.68 -3.70
C ALA A 123 7.63 19.38 -3.65
N ILE A 124 7.01 18.27 -3.25
CA ILE A 124 7.64 16.94 -3.26
C ILE A 124 7.87 16.46 -4.68
N ALA A 125 6.92 16.69 -5.59
CA ALA A 125 7.07 16.34 -7.00
C ALA A 125 8.24 17.12 -7.64
N GLN A 126 8.40 18.41 -7.33
CA GLN A 126 9.52 19.21 -7.78
C GLN A 126 10.86 18.69 -7.24
N GLN A 127 10.96 18.43 -5.93
CA GLN A 127 12.17 17.86 -5.33
C GLN A 127 12.56 16.53 -5.97
N ALA A 128 11.58 15.65 -6.25
CA ALA A 128 11.83 14.39 -6.94
C ALA A 128 12.37 14.61 -8.36
N ALA A 129 11.81 15.57 -9.11
CA ALA A 129 12.28 15.93 -10.46
C ALA A 129 13.72 16.47 -10.44
N GLU A 130 14.06 17.31 -9.47
CA GLU A 130 15.42 17.84 -9.27
C GLU A 130 16.43 16.72 -8.94
N LEU A 131 16.05 15.75 -8.09
CA LEU A 131 16.87 14.58 -7.81
C LEU A 131 17.12 13.74 -9.08
N VAL A 132 16.08 13.50 -9.88
CA VAL A 132 16.21 12.79 -11.16
C VAL A 132 17.16 13.52 -12.08
N ALA A 133 16.97 14.84 -12.26
CA ALA A 133 17.81 15.66 -13.14
C ALA A 133 19.29 15.68 -12.70
N SER A 134 19.54 15.72 -11.40
CA SER A 134 20.91 15.80 -10.86
C SER A 134 21.64 14.44 -10.83
N ARG A 135 20.91 13.35 -10.57
CA ARG A 135 21.50 12.02 -10.39
C ARG A 135 21.51 11.18 -11.66
N LEU A 136 20.59 11.43 -12.55
CA LEU A 136 20.43 10.75 -13.84
C LEU A 136 20.47 11.78 -14.99
N PRO A 137 21.63 12.42 -15.26
CA PRO A 137 21.71 13.37 -16.34
C PRO A 137 21.37 12.65 -17.65
N ILE A 138 20.36 13.14 -18.34
CA ILE A 138 20.01 12.69 -19.69
C ILE A 138 21.07 13.32 -20.58
N GLU A 139 22.05 12.56 -21.04
CA GLU A 139 22.89 12.99 -22.15
C GLU A 139 21.96 13.19 -23.35
N ARG A 140 21.76 14.45 -23.74
CA ARG A 140 21.06 14.75 -25.01
C ARG A 140 21.96 14.23 -26.13
N ILE A 141 21.51 13.15 -26.74
CA ILE A 141 22.08 12.65 -28.00
C ILE A 141 21.82 13.68 -29.09
#